data_bd05e75dd5e882055919557e0b8ec628
#
_entry.id   bd05e75dd5e882055919557e0b8ec628
#
_cell.length_a   1.000
_cell.length_b   1.000
_cell.length_c   1.000
_cell.angle_alpha   90.00
_cell.angle_beta   90.00
_cell.angle_gamma   90.00
#
_symmetry.space_group_name_H-M   'P 1'
#
loop_
_entity.id
_entity.type
_entity.pdbx_description
1 polymer ?
#
loop_
_entity_poly.entity_id
_entity_poly.type
_entity_poly.pdbx_seq_one_letter_code
_entity_poly.pdbx_strand_id
1 'polypeptide(L)'
;VKKHFSRTIKKPLPKIIKTTDKQRTYNANVLYKPTDQSHLVFGFHGVKIGHKDETALALVGSLLGGGMSSRLFTKLRDEMGVCYYVNAQMDSATSYGSIEITAGVTNSRVQEVLNILLKEFKSLKNTLVSEEEIKRTKQYMVGTMKLNLESSNSLAMYFGVQETLTGKVVTPEERVKKIMAVNNKDIM
;
A
#
# COMPACT_ATOMS: atom_id res chain seq x y z
N VAL A 1 9.12 -11.02 -32.61
CA VAL A 1 7.94 -11.50 -31.90
C VAL A 1 7.29 -12.67 -32.66
N LYS A 2 6.77 -12.52 -33.89
CA LYS A 2 6.08 -13.58 -34.61
C LYS A 2 6.89 -14.89 -34.73
N LYS A 3 8.21 -14.82 -35.00
CA LYS A 3 9.08 -16.00 -35.15
C LYS A 3 9.11 -16.89 -33.89
N HIS A 4 9.02 -16.32 -32.70
CA HIS A 4 9.14 -17.04 -31.42
C HIS A 4 7.79 -17.39 -30.79
N PHE A 5 6.74 -16.65 -31.13
CA PHE A 5 5.41 -16.80 -30.49
C PHE A 5 4.33 -17.37 -31.42
N SER A 6 4.63 -17.58 -32.71
CA SER A 6 3.67 -18.12 -33.68
C SER A 6 3.20 -19.56 -33.38
N ARG A 7 3.99 -20.31 -32.59
CA ARG A 7 3.68 -21.71 -32.20
C ARG A 7 3.05 -21.81 -30.81
N THR A 8 2.61 -20.69 -30.23
CA THR A 8 1.99 -20.69 -28.90
C THR A 8 0.70 -21.49 -28.95
N ILE A 9 0.64 -22.60 -28.22
CA ILE A 9 -0.57 -23.43 -28.11
C ILE A 9 -1.60 -22.62 -27.32
N LYS A 10 -2.74 -22.34 -27.94
CA LYS A 10 -3.89 -21.71 -27.23
C LYS A 10 -4.48 -22.73 -26.25
N LYS A 11 -4.02 -22.71 -25.03
CA LYS A 11 -4.66 -23.45 -23.93
C LYS A 11 -5.79 -22.59 -23.35
N PRO A 12 -6.90 -23.18 -22.91
CA PRO A 12 -7.93 -22.44 -22.19
C PRO A 12 -7.30 -21.86 -20.91
N LEU A 13 -7.57 -20.59 -20.64
CA LEU A 13 -7.12 -19.96 -19.41
C LEU A 13 -7.78 -20.64 -18.19
N PRO A 14 -7.05 -20.88 -17.12
CA PRO A 14 -7.63 -21.41 -15.89
C PRO A 14 -8.71 -20.45 -15.39
N LYS A 15 -9.79 -21.00 -14.81
CA LYS A 15 -10.82 -20.18 -14.18
C LYS A 15 -10.20 -19.42 -13.00
N ILE A 16 -10.34 -18.10 -13.01
CA ILE A 16 -9.97 -17.27 -11.86
C ILE A 16 -10.97 -17.55 -10.75
N ILE A 17 -10.48 -18.11 -9.65
CA ILE A 17 -11.28 -18.33 -8.44
C ILE A 17 -11.38 -16.98 -7.73
N LYS A 18 -12.61 -16.48 -7.58
CA LYS A 18 -12.84 -15.26 -6.81
C LYS A 18 -12.50 -15.50 -5.34
N THR A 19 -11.65 -14.66 -4.79
CA THR A 19 -11.37 -14.67 -3.35
C THR A 19 -12.64 -14.27 -2.61
N THR A 20 -13.04 -15.09 -1.65
CA THR A 20 -14.18 -14.79 -0.76
C THR A 20 -13.60 -14.47 0.60
N ASP A 21 -13.66 -13.21 0.97
CA ASP A 21 -13.23 -12.76 2.27
C ASP A 21 -14.37 -12.97 3.28
N LYS A 22 -14.13 -13.83 4.27
CA LYS A 22 -15.05 -14.15 5.35
C LYS A 22 -14.46 -13.85 6.72
N GLN A 23 -13.29 -13.23 6.78
CA GLN A 23 -12.65 -12.92 8.05
C GLN A 23 -13.47 -11.89 8.82
N ARG A 24 -13.92 -12.26 10.02
CA ARG A 24 -14.69 -11.40 10.93
C ARG A 24 -13.95 -11.06 12.22
N THR A 25 -12.87 -11.77 12.49
CA THR A 25 -12.02 -11.59 13.68
C THR A 25 -10.57 -11.44 13.24
N TYR A 26 -9.76 -10.82 14.09
CA TYR A 26 -8.33 -10.76 13.83
C TYR A 26 -7.71 -12.16 13.88
N ASN A 27 -6.65 -12.36 13.12
CA ASN A 27 -5.81 -13.53 13.18
C ASN A 27 -4.37 -13.06 13.46
N ALA A 28 -3.68 -13.71 14.39
CA ALA A 28 -2.31 -13.41 14.73
C ALA A 28 -1.48 -14.69 14.68
N ASN A 29 -0.36 -14.64 13.96
CA ASN A 29 0.61 -15.72 13.88
C ASN A 29 1.95 -15.21 14.40
N VAL A 30 2.58 -15.99 15.25
CA VAL A 30 3.90 -15.67 15.81
C VAL A 30 4.87 -16.78 15.45
N LEU A 31 5.95 -16.41 14.79
CA LEU A 31 7.07 -17.30 14.52
C LEU A 31 8.27 -16.86 15.36
N TYR A 32 8.66 -17.68 16.33
CA TYR A 32 9.84 -17.40 17.13
C TYR A 32 11.13 -17.68 16.35
N LYS A 33 12.04 -16.70 16.37
CA LYS A 33 13.43 -16.83 15.92
C LYS A 33 14.32 -16.08 16.91
N PRO A 34 15.53 -16.61 17.25
CA PRO A 34 16.48 -15.92 18.11
C PRO A 34 17.18 -14.80 17.34
N THR A 35 16.52 -13.65 17.24
CA THR A 35 16.99 -12.45 16.52
C THR A 35 16.88 -11.22 17.42
N ASP A 36 17.69 -10.21 17.13
CA ASP A 36 17.72 -8.96 17.90
C ASP A 36 16.49 -8.06 17.65
N GLN A 37 15.72 -8.36 16.62
CA GLN A 37 14.55 -7.60 16.20
C GLN A 37 13.35 -8.50 15.94
N SER A 38 12.18 -8.01 16.28
CA SER A 38 10.90 -8.55 15.83
C SER A 38 10.45 -7.87 14.54
N HIS A 39 10.13 -8.67 13.53
CA HIS A 39 9.56 -8.19 12.28
C HIS A 39 8.05 -8.33 12.33
N LEU A 40 7.36 -7.21 12.25
CA LEU A 40 5.90 -7.14 12.32
C LEU A 40 5.34 -6.95 10.90
N VAL A 41 4.28 -7.68 10.61
CA VAL A 41 3.41 -7.40 9.46
C VAL A 41 2.00 -7.25 10.02
N PHE A 42 1.43 -6.07 9.83
CA PHE A 42 0.11 -5.73 10.32
C PHE A 42 -0.77 -5.36 9.13
N GLY A 43 -1.83 -6.15 8.88
CA GLY A 43 -2.65 -6.05 7.69
C GLY A 43 -4.11 -5.72 7.99
N PHE A 44 -4.71 -4.90 7.13
CA PHE A 44 -6.14 -4.64 7.07
C PHE A 44 -6.68 -4.96 5.69
N HIS A 45 -7.97 -5.26 5.62
CA HIS A 45 -8.64 -5.39 4.34
C HIS A 45 -8.57 -4.06 3.58
N GLY A 46 -8.14 -4.16 2.34
CA GLY A 46 -8.16 -3.08 1.37
C GLY A 46 -9.19 -3.32 0.29
N VAL A 47 -8.96 -2.74 -0.88
CA VAL A 47 -9.84 -2.86 -2.03
C VAL A 47 -9.09 -3.39 -3.24
N LYS A 48 -9.81 -4.08 -4.13
CA LYS A 48 -9.25 -4.60 -5.37
C LYS A 48 -8.85 -3.49 -6.36
N ILE A 49 -8.01 -3.83 -7.32
CA ILE A 49 -7.65 -2.95 -8.44
C ILE A 49 -8.90 -2.41 -9.13
N GLY A 50 -8.89 -1.11 -9.41
CA GLY A 50 -10.00 -0.41 -10.09
C GLY A 50 -11.20 -0.09 -9.21
N HIS A 51 -11.12 -0.31 -7.90
CA HIS A 51 -12.15 0.15 -6.96
C HIS A 51 -12.12 1.68 -6.85
N LYS A 52 -13.28 2.30 -6.63
CA LYS A 52 -13.39 3.77 -6.51
C LYS A 52 -12.49 4.36 -5.41
N ASP A 53 -12.31 3.65 -4.31
CA ASP A 53 -11.55 4.08 -3.14
C ASP A 53 -10.06 3.65 -3.19
N GLU A 54 -9.61 3.00 -4.27
CA GLU A 54 -8.23 2.53 -4.42
C GLU A 54 -7.20 3.64 -4.21
N THR A 55 -7.43 4.80 -4.81
CA THR A 55 -6.50 5.94 -4.71
C THR A 55 -6.51 6.58 -3.32
N ALA A 56 -7.67 6.65 -2.66
CA ALA A 56 -7.77 7.15 -1.30
C ALA A 56 -7.05 6.24 -0.31
N LEU A 57 -7.23 4.92 -0.41
CA LEU A 57 -6.52 3.95 0.43
C LEU A 57 -5.01 3.92 0.17
N ALA A 58 -4.57 4.11 -1.08
CA ALA A 58 -3.14 4.26 -1.39
C ALA A 58 -2.55 5.53 -0.72
N LEU A 59 -3.33 6.61 -0.67
CA LEU A 59 -2.95 7.83 0.03
C LEU A 59 -2.90 7.61 1.55
N VAL A 60 -3.83 6.86 2.14
CA VAL A 60 -3.77 6.44 3.55
C VAL A 60 -2.50 5.66 3.85
N GLY A 61 -2.14 4.68 3.03
CA GLY A 61 -0.87 3.94 3.16
C GLY A 61 0.34 4.88 3.14
N SER A 62 0.37 5.79 2.17
CA SER A 62 1.46 6.76 2.05
C SER A 62 1.53 7.74 3.23
N LEU A 63 0.40 8.21 3.73
CA LEU A 63 0.30 9.08 4.90
C LEU A 63 0.81 8.40 6.18
N LEU A 64 0.50 7.11 6.33
CA LEU A 64 0.94 6.33 7.48
C LEU A 64 2.43 5.99 7.43
N GLY A 65 2.97 5.53 6.29
CA GLY A 65 4.33 5.00 6.23
C GLY A 65 5.05 5.19 4.89
N GLY A 66 4.58 6.08 4.01
CA GLY A 66 5.14 6.26 2.67
C GLY A 66 6.42 7.10 2.59
N GLY A 67 7.05 7.48 3.69
CA GLY A 67 8.29 8.27 3.67
C GLY A 67 8.68 8.78 5.05
N MET A 68 9.81 9.46 5.13
CA MET A 68 10.36 9.96 6.40
C MET A 68 9.45 10.95 7.14
N SER A 69 8.58 11.66 6.42
CA SER A 69 7.60 12.59 7.02
C SER A 69 6.23 11.95 7.28
N SER A 70 6.10 10.63 7.15
CA SER A 70 4.89 9.91 7.44
C SER A 70 4.66 9.74 8.94
N ARG A 71 3.41 9.58 9.36
CA ARG A 71 3.04 9.52 10.78
C ARG A 71 3.80 8.45 11.56
N LEU A 72 3.84 7.23 11.03
CA LEU A 72 4.49 6.13 11.72
C LEU A 72 6.01 6.25 11.74
N PHE A 73 6.61 6.75 10.66
CA PHE A 73 8.05 6.99 10.64
C PHE A 73 8.44 8.03 11.69
N THR A 74 7.81 9.20 11.67
CA THR A 74 8.06 10.27 12.65
C THR A 74 7.84 9.74 14.07
N LYS A 75 6.71 9.06 14.32
CA LYS A 75 6.37 8.60 15.67
C LYS A 75 7.29 7.50 16.19
N LEU A 76 7.45 6.43 15.40
CA LEU A 76 8.13 5.23 15.87
C LEU A 76 9.66 5.31 15.73
N ARG A 77 10.15 5.99 14.70
CA ARG A 77 11.58 6.07 14.44
C ARG A 77 12.20 7.34 15.01
N ASP A 78 11.66 8.52 14.71
CA ASP A 78 12.30 9.78 15.09
C ASP A 78 12.04 10.16 16.56
N GLU A 79 10.77 10.08 17.02
CA GLU A 79 10.42 10.47 18.37
C GLU A 79 10.75 9.40 19.41
N MET A 80 10.47 8.14 19.11
CA MET A 80 10.56 7.04 20.07
C MET A 80 11.79 6.15 19.90
N GLY A 81 12.42 6.12 18.73
CA GLY A 81 13.59 5.28 18.46
C GLY A 81 13.33 3.78 18.60
N VAL A 82 12.09 3.31 18.43
CA VAL A 82 11.69 1.92 18.72
C VAL A 82 11.71 1.02 17.50
N CYS A 83 11.84 1.57 16.30
CA CYS A 83 11.91 0.79 15.08
C CYS A 83 13.10 1.17 14.20
N TYR A 84 13.63 0.17 13.51
CA TYR A 84 14.70 0.32 12.51
C TYR A 84 14.14 0.75 11.16
N TYR A 85 12.98 0.22 10.82
CA TYR A 85 12.21 0.62 9.66
C TYR A 85 10.73 0.50 9.96
N VAL A 86 9.95 1.32 9.29
CA VAL A 86 8.49 1.22 9.22
C VAL A 86 8.07 1.66 7.83
N ASN A 87 7.18 0.90 7.23
CA ASN A 87 6.58 1.20 5.93
C ASN A 87 5.11 0.84 5.98
N ALA A 88 4.29 1.60 5.28
CA ALA A 88 2.89 1.29 5.06
C ALA A 88 2.54 1.47 3.59
N GLN A 89 1.88 0.50 3.03
CA GLN A 89 1.49 0.50 1.62
C GLN A 89 0.16 -0.20 1.42
N MET A 90 -0.50 0.16 0.33
CA MET A 90 -1.65 -0.58 -0.17
C MET A 90 -1.17 -1.58 -1.21
N ASP A 91 -1.56 -2.83 -1.06
CA ASP A 91 -1.44 -3.87 -2.08
C ASP A 91 -2.82 -4.21 -2.63
N SER A 92 -2.95 -4.26 -3.95
CA SER A 92 -4.21 -4.53 -4.65
C SER A 92 -4.04 -5.61 -5.70
N ALA A 93 -4.85 -6.63 -5.60
CA ALA A 93 -5.00 -7.67 -6.60
C ALA A 93 -6.32 -7.51 -7.37
N THR A 94 -6.55 -8.37 -8.36
CA THR A 94 -7.77 -8.33 -9.17
C THR A 94 -9.05 -8.69 -8.42
N SER A 95 -8.95 -9.39 -7.28
CA SER A 95 -10.11 -9.85 -6.50
C SER A 95 -10.13 -9.39 -5.04
N TYR A 96 -9.01 -8.89 -4.51
CA TYR A 96 -8.88 -8.43 -3.12
C TYR A 96 -7.85 -7.29 -3.03
N GLY A 97 -7.67 -6.73 -1.85
CA GLY A 97 -6.58 -5.81 -1.53
C GLY A 97 -6.34 -5.77 -0.03
N SER A 98 -5.19 -5.24 0.37
CA SER A 98 -4.79 -5.04 1.75
C SER A 98 -4.10 -3.68 1.93
N ILE A 99 -4.14 -3.15 3.13
CA ILE A 99 -3.19 -2.15 3.61
C ILE A 99 -2.25 -2.88 4.56
N GLU A 100 -0.98 -2.84 4.27
CA GLU A 100 0.04 -3.55 5.03
C GLU A 100 1.01 -2.56 5.65
N ILE A 101 1.27 -2.76 6.95
CA ILE A 101 2.32 -2.06 7.67
C ILE A 101 3.37 -3.08 8.04
N THR A 102 4.60 -2.82 7.65
CA THR A 102 5.77 -3.62 8.02
C THR A 102 6.68 -2.80 8.91
N ALA A 103 7.18 -3.38 9.99
CA ALA A 103 8.11 -2.72 10.90
C ALA A 103 9.12 -3.69 11.49
N GLY A 104 10.38 -3.25 11.60
CA GLY A 104 11.42 -3.91 12.37
C GLY A 104 11.56 -3.22 13.73
N VAL A 105 11.25 -3.92 14.81
CA VAL A 105 11.04 -3.35 16.13
C VAL A 105 11.95 -4.02 17.17
N THR A 106 12.38 -3.27 18.18
CA THR A 106 13.04 -3.83 19.36
C THR A 106 12.13 -4.84 20.05
N ASN A 107 12.62 -6.04 20.34
CA ASN A 107 11.81 -7.17 20.84
C ASN A 107 10.93 -6.81 22.05
N SER A 108 11.46 -6.06 23.01
CA SER A 108 10.72 -5.63 24.22
C SER A 108 9.64 -4.57 23.97
N ARG A 109 9.60 -3.94 22.81
CA ARG A 109 8.70 -2.82 22.49
C ARG A 109 7.57 -3.17 21.50
N VAL A 110 7.43 -4.46 21.14
CA VAL A 110 6.43 -4.94 20.16
C VAL A 110 5.01 -4.52 20.55
N GLN A 111 4.60 -4.75 21.82
CA GLN A 111 3.25 -4.42 22.26
C GLN A 111 2.95 -2.94 22.21
N GLU A 112 3.93 -2.11 22.53
CA GLU A 112 3.81 -0.66 22.45
C GLU A 112 3.58 -0.19 21.01
N VAL A 113 4.37 -0.73 20.07
CA VAL A 113 4.22 -0.42 18.64
C VAL A 113 2.83 -0.84 18.13
N LEU A 114 2.35 -2.03 18.47
CA LEU A 114 1.01 -2.47 18.10
C LEU A 114 -0.07 -1.52 18.61
N ASN A 115 0.04 -1.05 19.84
CA ASN A 115 -0.90 -0.08 20.42
C ASN A 115 -0.88 1.26 19.67
N ILE A 116 0.30 1.72 19.25
CA ILE A 116 0.44 2.94 18.45
C ILE A 116 -0.19 2.77 17.08
N LEU A 117 0.08 1.65 16.38
CA LEU A 117 -0.55 1.36 15.10
C LEU A 117 -2.07 1.42 15.18
N LEU A 118 -2.66 0.73 16.17
CA LEU A 118 -4.11 0.73 16.39
C LEU A 118 -4.65 2.14 16.70
N LYS A 119 -3.90 2.95 17.47
CA LYS A 119 -4.28 4.32 17.79
C LYS A 119 -4.29 5.22 16.54
N GLU A 120 -3.27 5.09 15.67
CA GLU A 120 -3.22 5.85 14.42
C GLU A 120 -4.37 5.51 13.48
N PHE A 121 -4.72 4.23 13.33
CA PHE A 121 -5.89 3.84 12.54
C PHE A 121 -7.21 4.38 13.12
N LYS A 122 -7.37 4.33 14.44
CA LYS A 122 -8.54 4.93 15.09
C LYS A 122 -8.60 6.45 14.88
N SER A 123 -7.45 7.10 14.91
CA SER A 123 -7.35 8.54 14.66
C SER A 123 -7.81 8.90 13.25
N LEU A 124 -7.38 8.16 12.22
CA LEU A 124 -7.80 8.38 10.83
C LEU A 124 -9.32 8.23 10.64
N LYS A 125 -9.95 7.33 11.38
CA LYS A 125 -11.40 7.13 11.34
C LYS A 125 -12.19 8.27 12.02
N ASN A 126 -11.63 8.91 13.04
CA ASN A 126 -12.36 9.80 13.92
C ASN A 126 -11.95 11.27 13.81
N THR A 127 -10.83 11.55 13.15
CA THR A 127 -10.25 12.90 13.07
C THR A 127 -9.84 13.20 11.64
N LEU A 128 -10.30 14.34 11.15
CA LEU A 128 -9.89 14.83 9.83
C LEU A 128 -8.37 15.03 9.77
N VAL A 129 -7.78 14.57 8.70
CA VAL A 129 -6.37 14.84 8.38
C VAL A 129 -6.23 16.31 7.98
N SER A 130 -5.16 16.97 8.39
CA SER A 130 -4.96 18.37 8.02
C SER A 130 -4.73 18.52 6.51
N GLU A 131 -5.19 19.63 5.94
CA GLU A 131 -5.01 19.93 4.51
C GLU A 131 -3.53 19.97 4.12
N GLU A 132 -2.67 20.45 5.02
CA GLU A 132 -1.24 20.49 4.80
C GLU A 132 -0.64 19.07 4.72
N GLU A 133 -1.03 18.18 5.61
CA GLU A 133 -0.57 16.79 5.62
C GLU A 133 -1.03 16.04 4.36
N ILE A 134 -2.28 16.21 3.95
CA ILE A 134 -2.80 15.65 2.70
C ILE A 134 -2.02 16.18 1.50
N LYS A 135 -1.81 17.49 1.43
CA LYS A 135 -1.06 18.12 0.34
C LYS A 135 0.36 17.57 0.26
N ARG A 136 1.07 17.48 1.38
CA ARG A 136 2.42 16.91 1.46
C ARG A 136 2.44 15.46 1.01
N THR A 137 1.50 14.64 1.47
CA THR A 137 1.41 13.22 1.08
C THR A 137 1.15 13.05 -0.41
N LYS A 138 0.25 13.83 -0.98
CA LYS A 138 0.00 13.83 -2.44
C LYS A 138 1.24 14.20 -3.24
N GLN A 139 1.94 15.25 -2.82
CA GLN A 139 3.18 15.67 -3.47
C GLN A 139 4.25 14.58 -3.42
N TYR A 140 4.40 13.92 -2.27
CA TYR A 140 5.29 12.78 -2.11
C TYR A 140 4.93 11.63 -3.06
N MET A 141 3.66 11.21 -3.11
CA MET A 141 3.19 10.14 -4.00
C MET A 141 3.44 10.46 -5.47
N VAL A 142 3.13 11.68 -5.89
CA VAL A 142 3.34 12.14 -7.28
C VAL A 142 4.82 12.19 -7.61
N GLY A 143 5.65 12.73 -6.72
CA GLY A 143 7.09 12.81 -6.89
C GLY A 143 7.73 11.41 -7.02
N THR A 144 7.44 10.52 -6.09
CA THR A 144 7.93 9.14 -6.10
C THR A 144 7.48 8.38 -7.37
N MET A 145 6.22 8.55 -7.77
CA MET A 145 5.72 7.93 -9.00
C MET A 145 6.49 8.43 -10.24
N LYS A 146 6.73 9.73 -10.35
CA LYS A 146 7.51 10.29 -11.47
C LYS A 146 8.92 9.72 -11.52
N LEU A 147 9.62 9.70 -10.39
CA LEU A 147 10.97 9.11 -10.30
C LEU A 147 10.97 7.62 -10.68
N ASN A 148 9.99 6.85 -10.21
CA ASN A 148 9.88 5.43 -10.53
C ASN A 148 9.58 5.15 -12.01
N LEU A 149 9.02 6.11 -12.74
CA LEU A 149 8.65 5.97 -14.15
C LEU A 149 9.67 6.61 -15.11
N GLU A 150 10.85 7.04 -14.64
CA GLU A 150 11.88 7.65 -15.50
C GLU A 150 12.44 6.67 -16.53
N SER A 151 12.59 5.39 -16.18
CA SER A 151 13.14 4.40 -17.11
C SER A 151 12.08 3.86 -18.08
N SER A 152 12.49 3.60 -19.32
CA SER A 152 11.63 2.96 -20.33
C SER A 152 11.15 1.59 -19.88
N ASN A 153 11.94 0.84 -19.12
CA ASN A 153 11.56 -0.44 -18.55
C ASN A 153 10.44 -0.28 -17.51
N SER A 154 10.57 0.65 -16.57
CA SER A 154 9.54 0.94 -15.57
C SER A 154 8.24 1.38 -16.21
N LEU A 155 8.32 2.21 -17.24
CA LEU A 155 7.16 2.68 -17.99
C LEU A 155 6.48 1.53 -18.75
N ALA A 156 7.25 0.66 -19.40
CA ALA A 156 6.73 -0.53 -20.07
C ALA A 156 6.03 -1.47 -19.08
N MET A 157 6.61 -1.70 -17.91
CA MET A 157 6.00 -2.50 -16.84
C MET A 157 4.72 -1.83 -16.30
N TYR A 158 4.72 -0.53 -16.09
CA TYR A 158 3.55 0.22 -15.64
C TYR A 158 2.34 0.02 -16.56
N PHE A 159 2.53 0.13 -17.87
CA PHE A 159 1.45 -0.09 -18.84
C PHE A 159 1.12 -1.57 -19.04
N GLY A 160 2.14 -2.42 -19.16
CA GLY A 160 1.96 -3.85 -19.41
C GLY A 160 1.23 -4.59 -18.30
N VAL A 161 1.53 -4.27 -17.04
CA VAL A 161 0.83 -4.86 -15.88
C VAL A 161 -0.63 -4.45 -15.86
N GLN A 162 -0.95 -3.17 -16.09
CA GLN A 162 -2.32 -2.70 -16.12
C GLN A 162 -3.13 -3.36 -17.23
N GLU A 163 -2.60 -3.42 -18.45
CA GLU A 163 -3.24 -4.08 -19.58
C GLU A 163 -3.49 -5.56 -19.28
N THR A 164 -2.47 -6.25 -18.75
CA THR A 164 -2.57 -7.69 -18.46
C THR A 164 -3.60 -8.01 -17.38
N LEU A 165 -3.65 -7.21 -16.31
CA LEU A 165 -4.51 -7.48 -15.16
C LEU A 165 -5.94 -6.99 -15.34
N THR A 166 -6.14 -5.88 -16.05
CA THR A 166 -7.43 -5.19 -16.08
C THR A 166 -7.98 -4.96 -17.48
N GLY A 167 -7.16 -5.06 -18.52
CA GLY A 167 -7.49 -4.64 -19.88
C GLY A 167 -7.77 -3.14 -20.00
N LYS A 168 -7.36 -2.35 -19.02
CA LYS A 168 -7.55 -0.90 -18.96
C LYS A 168 -6.26 -0.24 -18.50
N VAL A 169 -5.84 0.76 -19.23
CA VAL A 169 -4.63 1.52 -18.95
C VAL A 169 -5.00 2.91 -18.43
N VAL A 170 -4.43 3.28 -17.31
CA VAL A 170 -4.50 4.64 -16.73
C VAL A 170 -3.14 5.28 -16.92
N THR A 171 -3.07 6.41 -17.61
CA THR A 171 -1.80 7.10 -17.83
C THR A 171 -1.24 7.70 -16.54
N PRO A 172 0.07 8.01 -16.47
CA PRO A 172 0.64 8.70 -15.31
C PRO A 172 -0.07 10.02 -14.99
N GLU A 173 -0.44 10.78 -16.01
CA GLU A 173 -1.16 12.06 -15.87
C GLU A 173 -2.57 11.87 -15.28
N GLU A 174 -3.28 10.83 -15.74
CA GLU A 174 -4.59 10.47 -15.17
C GLU A 174 -4.44 9.98 -13.72
N ARG A 175 -3.39 9.22 -13.41
CA ARG A 175 -3.10 8.79 -12.03
C ARG A 175 -2.81 10.00 -11.13
N VAL A 176 -2.03 10.98 -11.59
CA VAL A 176 -1.80 12.24 -10.88
C VAL A 176 -3.12 12.96 -10.62
N LYS A 177 -3.99 13.09 -11.61
CA LYS A 177 -5.30 13.73 -11.44
C LYS A 177 -6.12 13.03 -10.36
N LYS A 178 -6.15 11.70 -10.34
CA LYS A 178 -6.84 10.92 -9.30
C LYS A 178 -6.26 11.17 -7.91
N ILE A 179 -4.93 11.16 -7.76
CA ILE A 179 -4.27 11.45 -6.47
C ILE A 179 -4.62 12.86 -6.00
N MET A 180 -4.54 13.84 -6.88
CA MET A 180 -4.82 15.24 -6.53
C MET A 180 -6.30 15.49 -6.18
N ALA A 181 -7.21 14.68 -6.70
CA ALA A 181 -8.65 14.81 -6.45
C ALA A 181 -9.10 14.26 -5.07
N VAL A 182 -8.33 13.38 -4.43
CA VAL A 182 -8.68 12.83 -3.09
C VAL A 182 -8.82 13.98 -2.09
N ASN A 183 -9.83 13.94 -1.25
CA ASN A 183 -10.08 14.93 -0.20
C ASN A 183 -10.19 14.28 1.19
N ASN A 184 -10.33 15.09 2.23
CA ASN A 184 -10.43 14.64 3.61
C ASN A 184 -11.55 13.61 3.86
N LYS A 185 -12.68 13.77 3.19
CA LYS A 185 -13.84 12.88 3.35
C LYS A 185 -13.61 11.51 2.73
N ASP A 186 -12.72 11.43 1.74
CA ASP A 186 -12.38 10.16 1.08
C ASP A 186 -11.46 9.30 1.96
N ILE A 187 -10.82 9.89 2.99
CA ILE A 187 -9.88 9.23 3.90
C ILE A 187 -10.60 8.65 5.13
N MET A 188 -11.73 9.24 5.53
CA MET A 188 -12.56 8.81 6.67
C MET A 188 -13.46 7.63 6.29
#